data_5cc8d106f75477fa4e8bcc79058ded70
#
_entry.id   5cc8d106f75477fa4e8bcc79058ded70
#
_cell.length_a   1.000
_cell.length_b   1.000
_cell.length_c   1.000
_cell.angle_alpha   90.00
_cell.angle_beta   90.00
_cell.angle_gamma   90.00
#
_symmetry.space_group_name_H-M   'P 1'
#
loop_
_entity.id
_entity.type
_entity.pdbx_description
1 polymer ?
#
loop_
_entity_poly.entity_id
_entity_poly.type
_entity_poly.pdbx_seq_one_letter_code
_entity_poly.pdbx_strand_id
1 'polypeptide(L)'
;MLATSKRVSMLFAASLLCCVLSGCSYVMIFGYLIGGPPSVEPQFDKETKESMTDKDVRVAVVCFAPTEIRYSFESIDHELAQYVTHQLHAHKIKVVPPDLIKGWLDEHKDWDKPEEIGAYFKVKYVVYIDLNSFTLYEEGSSNLYRGRSESIVSVWKMDEVDTHAEKIFSVDKTSKYPLFQPVSSGDKTYTTFKGEYLTRLSDEIGRLFYEYYTSDEIGSGG
;
A
#
# COMPACT_ATOMS: atom_id res chain seq x y z
N MET A 1 40.04 56.81 -17.91
CA MET A 1 39.36 55.70 -18.58
C MET A 1 39.51 54.35 -17.88
N LEU A 2 40.49 54.09 -17.03
CA LEU A 2 40.67 52.79 -16.33
C LEU A 2 39.69 52.54 -15.13
N ALA A 3 39.17 53.59 -14.50
CA ALA A 3 38.33 53.45 -13.32
C ALA A 3 36.86 52.98 -13.64
N THR A 4 36.36 53.32 -14.82
CA THR A 4 35.03 52.93 -15.31
C THR A 4 34.98 51.44 -15.68
N SER A 5 36.02 50.88 -16.25
CA SER A 5 36.14 49.49 -16.64
C SER A 5 36.06 48.53 -15.42
N LYS A 6 36.77 48.88 -14.32
CA LYS A 6 36.73 48.07 -13.08
C LYS A 6 35.35 48.06 -12.40
N ARG A 7 34.63 49.20 -12.45
CA ARG A 7 33.26 49.29 -11.88
C ARG A 7 32.24 48.47 -12.68
N VAL A 8 32.35 48.46 -14.00
CA VAL A 8 31.47 47.65 -14.88
C VAL A 8 31.73 46.16 -14.68
N SER A 9 33.00 45.74 -14.57
CA SER A 9 33.37 44.34 -14.29
C SER A 9 32.88 43.88 -12.93
N MET A 10 32.91 44.73 -11.90
CA MET A 10 32.43 44.40 -10.55
C MET A 10 30.91 44.30 -10.49
N LEU A 11 30.17 45.12 -11.24
CA LEU A 11 28.72 45.03 -11.37
C LEU A 11 28.29 43.76 -12.13
N PHE A 12 29.02 43.35 -13.15
CA PHE A 12 28.78 42.12 -13.89
C PHE A 12 29.02 40.88 -13.02
N ALA A 13 30.11 40.90 -12.22
CA ALA A 13 30.41 39.82 -11.27
C ALA A 13 29.36 39.71 -10.15
N ALA A 14 28.87 40.84 -9.62
CA ALA A 14 27.82 40.88 -8.61
C ALA A 14 26.46 40.38 -9.16
N SER A 15 26.12 40.75 -10.42
CA SER A 15 24.90 40.27 -11.10
C SER A 15 24.97 38.77 -11.36
N LEU A 16 26.12 38.25 -11.79
CA LEU A 16 26.32 36.81 -12.01
C LEU A 16 26.20 36.02 -10.69
N LEU A 17 26.75 36.58 -9.59
CA LEU A 17 26.66 35.98 -8.26
C LEU A 17 25.20 35.93 -7.74
N CYS A 18 24.40 36.97 -7.98
CA CYS A 18 22.96 36.98 -7.64
C CYS A 18 22.17 35.92 -8.44
N CYS A 19 22.50 35.69 -9.71
CA CYS A 19 21.87 34.65 -10.52
C CYS A 19 22.19 33.22 -10.01
N VAL A 20 23.37 32.99 -9.45
CA VAL A 20 23.79 31.71 -8.88
C VAL A 20 23.07 31.44 -7.53
N LEU A 21 22.82 32.49 -6.74
CA LEU A 21 22.15 32.38 -5.44
C LEU A 21 20.62 32.12 -5.54
N SER A 22 20.00 32.54 -6.64
CA SER A 22 18.58 32.25 -6.92
C SER A 22 18.33 30.89 -7.62
N GLY A 23 19.40 30.16 -7.95
CA GLY A 23 19.36 28.93 -8.76
C GLY A 23 18.79 27.68 -8.06
N CYS A 24 18.69 27.64 -6.74
CA CYS A 24 18.24 26.46 -6.03
C CYS A 24 16.79 26.05 -6.38
N SER A 25 15.89 27.01 -6.60
CA SER A 25 14.49 26.72 -6.97
C SER A 25 14.36 26.20 -8.40
N TYR A 26 15.16 26.71 -9.33
CA TYR A 26 15.11 26.28 -10.74
C TYR A 26 15.69 24.88 -10.93
N VAL A 27 16.73 24.51 -10.18
CA VAL A 27 17.30 23.14 -10.21
C VAL A 27 16.29 22.12 -9.67
N MET A 28 15.55 22.45 -8.62
CA MET A 28 14.47 21.59 -8.11
C MET A 28 13.32 21.44 -9.13
N ILE A 29 12.90 22.55 -9.78
CA ILE A 29 11.85 22.51 -10.81
C ILE A 29 12.32 21.70 -12.03
N PHE A 30 13.55 21.87 -12.48
CA PHE A 30 14.12 21.09 -13.58
C PHE A 30 14.25 19.60 -13.20
N GLY A 31 14.69 19.31 -11.97
CA GLY A 31 14.74 17.94 -11.44
C GLY A 31 13.36 17.28 -11.44
N TYR A 32 12.33 18.00 -11.02
CA TYR A 32 10.95 17.56 -11.03
C TYR A 32 10.39 17.35 -12.44
N LEU A 33 10.73 18.23 -13.39
CA LEU A 33 10.29 18.14 -14.81
C LEU A 33 10.95 16.97 -15.56
N ILE A 34 12.17 16.59 -15.20
CA ILE A 34 12.93 15.52 -15.86
C ILE A 34 12.76 14.19 -15.14
N GLY A 35 12.76 14.18 -13.80
CA GLY A 35 12.69 12.99 -12.94
C GLY A 35 11.30 12.62 -12.46
N GLY A 36 10.29 13.50 -12.67
CA GLY A 36 8.95 13.31 -12.12
C GLY A 36 8.86 13.55 -10.59
N PRO A 37 7.69 13.36 -9.99
CA PRO A 37 7.53 13.44 -8.54
C PRO A 37 8.35 12.35 -7.85
N PRO A 38 8.87 12.59 -6.63
CA PRO A 38 9.61 11.59 -5.88
C PRO A 38 8.70 10.39 -5.58
N SER A 39 9.11 9.21 -6.02
CA SER A 39 8.46 7.94 -5.70
C SER A 39 9.06 7.33 -4.44
N VAL A 40 8.24 6.58 -3.72
CA VAL A 40 8.64 5.82 -2.53
C VAL A 40 8.80 4.36 -2.95
N GLU A 41 10.01 3.82 -2.73
CA GLU A 41 10.30 2.40 -2.94
C GLU A 41 9.46 1.55 -1.97
N PRO A 42 8.79 0.48 -2.42
CA PRO A 42 8.00 -0.38 -1.56
C PRO A 42 8.86 -1.04 -0.48
N GLN A 43 8.29 -1.19 0.71
CA GLN A 43 9.01 -1.75 1.86
C GLN A 43 9.46 -3.18 1.58
N PHE A 44 8.65 -3.97 0.90
CA PHE A 44 8.99 -5.34 0.48
C PHE A 44 10.26 -5.36 -0.38
N ASP A 45 10.33 -4.54 -1.44
CA ASP A 45 11.48 -4.49 -2.35
C ASP A 45 12.74 -4.03 -1.61
N LYS A 46 12.58 -3.03 -0.72
CA LYS A 46 13.69 -2.49 0.08
C LYS A 46 14.30 -3.52 1.03
N GLU A 47 13.48 -4.37 1.67
CA GLU A 47 13.93 -5.34 2.66
C GLU A 47 14.41 -6.64 2.02
N THR A 48 13.70 -7.15 1.01
CA THR A 48 13.97 -8.46 0.41
C THR A 48 14.89 -8.39 -0.79
N LYS A 49 15.05 -7.22 -1.42
CA LYS A 49 15.72 -7.02 -2.72
C LYS A 49 15.05 -7.79 -3.87
N GLU A 50 13.77 -8.12 -3.69
CA GLU A 50 12.92 -8.77 -4.70
C GLU A 50 11.75 -7.86 -5.01
N SER A 51 11.11 -8.01 -6.17
CA SER A 51 9.96 -7.21 -6.56
C SER A 51 8.79 -8.08 -7.02
N MET A 52 7.57 -7.69 -6.61
CA MET A 52 6.35 -8.34 -7.08
C MET A 52 5.91 -7.86 -8.46
N THR A 53 6.50 -6.76 -8.97
CA THR A 53 6.20 -6.20 -10.29
C THR A 53 6.96 -6.85 -11.43
N ASP A 54 7.85 -7.78 -11.14
CA ASP A 54 8.62 -8.53 -12.15
C ASP A 54 7.71 -9.34 -13.06
N LYS A 55 8.11 -9.48 -14.35
CA LYS A 55 7.26 -10.05 -15.41
C LYS A 55 6.82 -11.48 -15.17
N ASP A 56 7.65 -12.28 -14.51
CA ASP A 56 7.41 -13.71 -14.28
C ASP A 56 6.87 -14.01 -12.87
N VAL A 57 6.65 -12.97 -12.08
CA VAL A 57 6.10 -13.08 -10.73
C VAL A 57 4.57 -13.14 -10.80
N ARG A 58 4.00 -14.11 -10.09
CA ARG A 58 2.58 -14.25 -9.82
C ARG A 58 2.34 -14.36 -8.32
N VAL A 59 1.31 -13.71 -7.81
CA VAL A 59 1.03 -13.56 -6.38
C VAL A 59 -0.37 -14.08 -6.06
N ALA A 60 -0.53 -14.79 -4.97
CA ALA A 60 -1.81 -15.08 -4.34
C ALA A 60 -1.97 -14.19 -3.10
N VAL A 61 -3.18 -13.66 -2.88
CA VAL A 61 -3.50 -12.89 -1.68
C VAL A 61 -4.56 -13.64 -0.90
N VAL A 62 -4.29 -13.91 0.37
CA VAL A 62 -5.23 -14.53 1.29
C VAL A 62 -5.28 -13.73 2.58
N CYS A 63 -6.46 -13.59 3.15
CA CYS A 63 -6.66 -12.97 4.45
C CYS A 63 -7.31 -13.99 5.39
N PHE A 64 -6.82 -14.03 6.61
CA PHE A 64 -7.43 -14.74 7.71
C PHE A 64 -8.02 -13.73 8.70
N ALA A 65 -9.22 -13.99 9.18
CA ALA A 65 -9.83 -13.24 10.27
C ALA A 65 -10.38 -14.23 11.32
N PRO A 66 -10.12 -14.01 12.61
CA PRO A 66 -10.66 -14.81 13.70
C PRO A 66 -12.20 -14.85 13.68
N THR A 67 -12.78 -15.89 14.29
CA THR A 67 -14.23 -16.08 14.34
C THR A 67 -14.96 -14.90 14.97
N GLU A 68 -14.36 -14.25 15.95
CA GLU A 68 -14.90 -13.08 16.65
C GLU A 68 -15.11 -11.90 15.70
N ILE A 69 -14.17 -11.67 14.78
CA ILE A 69 -14.28 -10.63 13.75
C ILE A 69 -15.31 -11.03 12.72
N ARG A 70 -15.27 -12.27 12.23
CA ARG A 70 -16.22 -12.78 11.23
C ARG A 70 -17.66 -12.84 11.73
N TYR A 71 -17.88 -12.99 13.04
CA TYR A 71 -19.21 -12.91 13.63
C TYR A 71 -19.84 -11.53 13.44
N SER A 72 -19.05 -10.47 13.54
CA SER A 72 -19.52 -9.08 13.39
C SER A 72 -19.43 -8.58 11.95
N PHE A 73 -18.53 -9.13 11.16
CA PHE A 73 -18.23 -8.75 9.78
C PHE A 73 -18.08 -10.00 8.92
N GLU A 74 -19.21 -10.58 8.55
CA GLU A 74 -19.24 -11.75 7.70
C GLU A 74 -18.41 -11.54 6.42
N SER A 75 -17.58 -12.51 6.07
CA SER A 75 -16.73 -12.50 4.86
C SER A 75 -15.69 -11.36 4.78
N ILE A 76 -15.35 -10.69 5.89
CA ILE A 76 -14.37 -9.60 5.90
C ILE A 76 -12.99 -10.06 5.41
N ASP A 77 -12.60 -11.29 5.69
CA ASP A 77 -11.41 -11.95 5.21
C ASP A 77 -11.36 -11.99 3.67
N HIS A 78 -12.44 -12.48 3.07
CA HIS A 78 -12.56 -12.51 1.61
C HIS A 78 -12.64 -11.10 1.00
N GLU A 79 -13.45 -10.21 1.59
CA GLU A 79 -13.58 -8.83 1.11
C GLU A 79 -12.23 -8.11 1.12
N LEU A 80 -11.47 -8.18 2.23
CA LEU A 80 -10.17 -7.52 2.31
C LEU A 80 -9.18 -8.11 1.31
N ALA A 81 -9.12 -9.44 1.18
CA ALA A 81 -8.26 -10.09 0.19
C ALA A 81 -8.62 -9.65 -1.24
N GLN A 82 -9.92 -9.48 -1.54
CA GLN A 82 -10.41 -9.00 -2.84
C GLN A 82 -9.96 -7.55 -3.11
N TYR A 83 -10.13 -6.66 -2.15
CA TYR A 83 -9.71 -5.26 -2.28
C TYR A 83 -8.19 -5.14 -2.47
N VAL A 84 -7.39 -5.88 -1.67
CA VAL A 84 -5.92 -5.89 -1.81
C VAL A 84 -5.51 -6.46 -3.18
N THR A 85 -6.12 -7.58 -3.61
CA THR A 85 -5.86 -8.16 -4.93
C THR A 85 -6.14 -7.15 -6.05
N HIS A 86 -7.23 -6.38 -5.92
CA HIS A 86 -7.59 -5.36 -6.89
C HIS A 86 -6.54 -4.24 -6.96
N GLN A 87 -6.06 -3.78 -5.80
CA GLN A 87 -4.98 -2.79 -5.71
C GLN A 87 -3.69 -3.28 -6.36
N LEU A 88 -3.25 -4.49 -6.02
CA LEU A 88 -2.05 -5.08 -6.63
C LEU A 88 -2.17 -5.21 -8.15
N HIS A 89 -3.34 -5.66 -8.63
CA HIS A 89 -3.61 -5.76 -10.06
C HIS A 89 -3.58 -4.40 -10.78
N ALA A 90 -4.17 -3.37 -10.19
CA ALA A 90 -4.14 -2.00 -10.72
C ALA A 90 -2.71 -1.47 -10.87
N HIS A 91 -1.78 -1.93 -10.01
CA HIS A 91 -0.35 -1.59 -10.05
C HIS A 91 0.50 -2.63 -10.80
N LYS A 92 -0.12 -3.38 -11.74
CA LYS A 92 0.54 -4.31 -12.69
C LYS A 92 1.17 -5.55 -12.06
N ILE A 93 0.86 -5.87 -10.81
CA ILE A 93 1.25 -7.15 -10.21
C ILE A 93 0.29 -8.22 -10.73
N LYS A 94 0.83 -9.34 -11.18
CA LYS A 94 0.01 -10.47 -11.66
C LYS A 94 -0.49 -11.25 -10.45
N VAL A 95 -1.80 -11.23 -10.26
CA VAL A 95 -2.45 -11.87 -9.11
C VAL A 95 -3.32 -13.04 -9.54
N VAL A 96 -3.54 -13.96 -8.62
CA VAL A 96 -4.58 -14.99 -8.74
C VAL A 96 -5.94 -14.32 -8.49
N PRO A 97 -6.97 -14.55 -9.33
CA PRO A 97 -8.30 -14.03 -9.06
C PRO A 97 -8.82 -14.45 -7.68
N PRO A 98 -9.36 -13.52 -6.86
CA PRO A 98 -9.74 -13.79 -5.48
C PRO A 98 -10.85 -14.84 -5.36
N ASP A 99 -11.75 -14.92 -6.34
CA ASP A 99 -12.81 -15.94 -6.36
C ASP A 99 -12.28 -17.36 -6.50
N LEU A 100 -11.14 -17.56 -7.19
CA LEU A 100 -10.50 -18.86 -7.29
C LEU A 100 -9.89 -19.28 -5.95
N ILE A 101 -9.26 -18.33 -5.25
CA ILE A 101 -8.71 -18.57 -3.90
C ILE A 101 -9.86 -18.89 -2.94
N LYS A 102 -10.96 -18.13 -2.99
CA LYS A 102 -12.14 -18.40 -2.18
C LYS A 102 -12.70 -19.79 -2.44
N GLY A 103 -12.88 -20.17 -3.70
CA GLY A 103 -13.37 -21.52 -4.06
C GLY A 103 -12.47 -22.61 -3.50
N TRP A 104 -11.15 -22.45 -3.58
CA TRP A 104 -10.20 -23.38 -2.98
C TRP A 104 -10.33 -23.44 -1.45
N LEU A 105 -10.45 -22.31 -0.77
CA LEU A 105 -10.63 -22.23 0.69
C LEU A 105 -11.96 -22.87 1.15
N ASP A 106 -13.01 -22.75 0.36
CA ASP A 106 -14.32 -23.36 0.66
C ASP A 106 -14.26 -24.90 0.58
N GLU A 107 -13.37 -25.45 -0.27
CA GLU A 107 -13.14 -26.89 -0.43
C GLU A 107 -12.12 -27.46 0.56
N HIS A 108 -11.15 -26.65 1.02
CA HIS A 108 -10.04 -27.07 1.88
C HIS A 108 -10.12 -26.36 3.24
N LYS A 109 -11.15 -26.67 4.02
CA LYS A 109 -11.39 -26.00 5.31
C LYS A 109 -10.38 -26.34 6.41
N ASP A 110 -9.57 -27.35 6.20
CA ASP A 110 -8.50 -27.84 7.07
C ASP A 110 -7.12 -27.28 6.72
N TRP A 111 -7.06 -26.37 5.71
CA TRP A 111 -5.80 -25.70 5.37
C TRP A 111 -5.26 -24.91 6.57
N ASP A 112 -3.96 -24.96 6.79
CA ASP A 112 -3.30 -24.27 7.90
C ASP A 112 -2.06 -23.46 7.48
N LYS A 113 -1.61 -23.63 6.21
CA LYS A 113 -0.36 -23.05 5.75
C LYS A 113 -0.50 -22.33 4.41
N PRO A 114 0.05 -21.11 4.29
CA PRO A 114 0.05 -20.36 3.03
C PRO A 114 0.72 -21.10 1.87
N GLU A 115 1.66 -21.98 2.15
CA GLU A 115 2.36 -22.81 1.14
C GLU A 115 1.41 -23.73 0.37
N GLU A 116 0.31 -24.19 0.96
CA GLU A 116 -0.68 -25.03 0.27
C GLU A 116 -1.35 -24.26 -0.87
N ILE A 117 -1.71 -22.99 -0.62
CA ILE A 117 -2.25 -22.08 -1.62
C ILE A 117 -1.20 -21.81 -2.69
N GLY A 118 0.04 -21.53 -2.26
CA GLY A 118 1.15 -21.26 -3.16
C GLY A 118 1.42 -22.38 -4.14
N ALA A 119 1.47 -23.63 -3.63
CA ALA A 119 1.68 -24.83 -4.42
C ALA A 119 0.51 -25.11 -5.40
N TYR A 120 -0.73 -24.99 -4.93
CA TYR A 120 -1.91 -25.24 -5.76
C TYR A 120 -2.00 -24.28 -6.95
N PHE A 121 -1.86 -22.97 -6.68
CA PHE A 121 -1.96 -21.93 -7.72
C PHE A 121 -0.66 -21.69 -8.49
N LYS A 122 0.44 -22.35 -8.10
CA LYS A 122 1.78 -22.21 -8.71
C LYS A 122 2.20 -20.75 -8.79
N VAL A 123 2.16 -20.07 -7.65
CA VAL A 123 2.58 -18.69 -7.51
C VAL A 123 3.96 -18.58 -6.89
N LYS A 124 4.69 -17.50 -7.15
CA LYS A 124 5.99 -17.24 -6.53
C LYS A 124 5.84 -16.75 -5.10
N TYR A 125 4.80 -15.91 -4.85
CA TYR A 125 4.56 -15.35 -3.52
C TYR A 125 3.12 -15.57 -3.09
N VAL A 126 2.95 -15.80 -1.79
CA VAL A 126 1.66 -15.72 -1.11
C VAL A 126 1.71 -14.56 -0.13
N VAL A 127 0.89 -13.54 -0.36
CA VAL A 127 0.64 -12.45 0.59
C VAL A 127 -0.43 -12.94 1.56
N TYR A 128 -0.02 -13.14 2.82
CA TYR A 128 -0.88 -13.58 3.89
C TYR A 128 -1.17 -12.41 4.84
N ILE A 129 -2.44 -12.08 5.00
CA ILE A 129 -2.93 -11.02 5.87
C ILE A 129 -3.61 -11.66 7.06
N ASP A 130 -3.04 -11.52 8.24
CA ASP A 130 -3.63 -11.94 9.50
C ASP A 130 -4.32 -10.73 10.14
N LEU A 131 -5.65 -10.68 10.05
CA LEU A 131 -6.46 -9.55 10.51
C LEU A 131 -6.81 -9.72 11.99
N ASN A 132 -6.07 -9.08 12.88
CA ASN A 132 -6.19 -9.25 14.33
C ASN A 132 -7.32 -8.42 14.95
N SER A 133 -7.62 -7.25 14.37
CA SER A 133 -8.78 -6.44 14.79
C SER A 133 -9.39 -5.71 13.60
N PHE A 134 -10.71 -5.50 13.64
CA PHE A 134 -11.44 -4.72 12.65
C PHE A 134 -12.69 -4.11 13.27
N THR A 135 -12.86 -2.80 13.14
CA THR A 135 -14.05 -2.08 13.59
C THR A 135 -14.41 -0.97 12.60
N LEU A 136 -15.68 -0.59 12.56
CA LEU A 136 -16.19 0.48 11.68
C LEU A 136 -16.85 1.62 12.46
N TYR A 137 -16.95 1.48 13.79
CA TYR A 137 -17.55 2.51 14.64
C TYR A 137 -16.53 3.16 15.55
N GLU A 138 -16.78 4.43 15.88
CA GLU A 138 -16.03 5.13 16.92
C GLU A 138 -16.30 4.49 18.29
N GLU A 139 -15.28 4.43 19.13
CA GLU A 139 -15.42 3.91 20.50
C GLU A 139 -16.55 4.58 21.27
N GLY A 140 -17.40 3.77 21.89
CA GLY A 140 -18.55 4.26 22.67
C GLY A 140 -19.66 4.89 21.85
N SER A 141 -19.66 4.77 20.52
CA SER A 141 -20.68 5.34 19.64
C SER A 141 -21.26 4.30 18.68
N SER A 142 -22.57 4.32 18.50
CA SER A 142 -23.27 3.57 17.45
C SER A 142 -23.62 4.41 16.22
N ASN A 143 -23.39 5.73 16.28
CA ASN A 143 -23.81 6.69 15.26
C ASN A 143 -22.64 7.40 14.57
N LEU A 144 -21.41 7.07 14.94
CA LEU A 144 -20.22 7.65 14.36
C LEU A 144 -19.34 6.54 13.78
N TYR A 145 -19.01 6.69 12.50
CA TYR A 145 -18.13 5.75 11.81
C TYR A 145 -16.66 6.16 11.94
N ARG A 146 -15.85 5.20 12.29
CA ARG A 146 -14.38 5.23 12.21
C ARG A 146 -13.85 3.83 12.02
N GLY A 147 -13.27 3.59 10.85
CA GLY A 147 -12.57 2.34 10.57
C GLY A 147 -11.27 2.25 11.36
N ARG A 148 -11.05 1.12 12.02
CA ARG A 148 -9.77 0.77 12.66
C ARG A 148 -9.48 -0.69 12.38
N SER A 149 -8.24 -1.01 12.09
CA SER A 149 -7.79 -2.39 11.96
C SER A 149 -6.34 -2.52 12.41
N GLU A 150 -6.03 -3.71 12.88
CA GLU A 150 -4.67 -4.19 13.14
C GLU A 150 -4.50 -5.51 12.40
N SER A 151 -3.41 -5.64 11.66
CA SER A 151 -3.10 -6.84 10.91
C SER A 151 -1.60 -7.07 10.84
N ILE A 152 -1.21 -8.32 10.63
CA ILE A 152 0.15 -8.70 10.27
C ILE A 152 0.12 -9.09 8.80
N VAL A 153 0.92 -8.40 7.98
CA VAL A 153 1.07 -8.70 6.56
C VAL A 153 2.37 -9.43 6.35
N SER A 154 2.29 -10.68 5.92
CA SER A 154 3.46 -11.54 5.68
C SER A 154 3.53 -11.96 4.21
N VAL A 155 4.74 -12.19 3.71
CA VAL A 155 4.97 -12.75 2.38
C VAL A 155 5.73 -14.05 2.50
N TRP A 156 5.15 -15.08 1.91
CA TRP A 156 5.72 -16.40 1.80
C TRP A 156 6.20 -16.62 0.36
N LYS A 157 7.48 -16.89 0.20
CA LYS A 157 8.11 -17.21 -1.09
C LYS A 157 8.12 -18.71 -1.28
N MET A 158 7.50 -19.15 -2.38
CA MET A 158 7.52 -20.56 -2.76
C MET A 158 8.87 -20.96 -3.32
N ASP A 159 9.34 -22.15 -2.96
CA ASP A 159 10.49 -22.76 -3.61
C ASP A 159 10.12 -23.23 -5.03
N GLU A 160 11.04 -23.12 -5.99
CA GLU A 160 10.80 -23.54 -7.38
C GLU A 160 10.74 -25.07 -7.53
N VAL A 161 11.32 -25.81 -6.61
CA VAL A 161 11.49 -27.28 -6.71
C VAL A 161 10.59 -28.03 -5.75
N ASP A 162 10.34 -27.49 -4.58
CA ASP A 162 9.59 -28.13 -3.51
C ASP A 162 8.29 -27.36 -3.20
N THR A 163 7.35 -28.03 -2.49
CA THR A 163 6.13 -27.40 -2.00
C THR A 163 6.34 -26.56 -0.74
N HIS A 164 7.61 -26.32 -0.36
CA HIS A 164 7.95 -25.49 0.79
C HIS A 164 7.88 -24.01 0.48
N ALA A 165 7.54 -23.24 1.50
CA ALA A 165 7.58 -21.79 1.44
C ALA A 165 8.39 -21.23 2.59
N GLU A 166 9.14 -20.17 2.33
CA GLU A 166 9.86 -19.39 3.33
C GLU A 166 9.14 -18.06 3.56
N LYS A 167 8.93 -17.69 4.83
CA LYS A 167 8.44 -16.37 5.16
C LYS A 167 9.59 -15.36 5.06
N ILE A 168 9.61 -14.58 3.98
CA ILE A 168 10.69 -13.63 3.66
C ILE A 168 10.40 -12.19 4.10
N PHE A 169 9.14 -11.89 4.46
CA PHE A 169 8.73 -10.54 4.86
C PHE A 169 7.59 -10.63 5.87
N SER A 170 7.57 -9.71 6.85
CA SER A 170 6.47 -9.60 7.80
C SER A 170 6.46 -8.21 8.43
N VAL A 171 5.31 -7.55 8.46
CA VAL A 171 5.13 -6.21 9.02
C VAL A 171 3.78 -6.08 9.72
N ASP A 172 3.79 -5.41 10.89
CA ASP A 172 2.58 -5.02 11.57
C ASP A 172 1.97 -3.79 10.88
N LYS A 173 0.66 -3.84 10.62
CA LYS A 173 -0.07 -2.77 9.96
C LYS A 173 -1.24 -2.34 10.81
N THR A 174 -1.24 -1.09 11.23
CA THR A 174 -2.35 -0.43 11.91
C THR A 174 -2.95 0.60 10.98
N SER A 175 -4.27 0.60 10.81
CA SER A 175 -5.00 1.55 9.99
C SER A 175 -6.10 2.24 10.78
N LYS A 176 -6.32 3.53 10.48
CA LYS A 176 -7.40 4.35 11.05
C LYS A 176 -7.95 5.30 10.01
N TYR A 177 -9.26 5.30 9.81
CA TYR A 177 -9.93 6.19 8.87
C TYR A 177 -11.33 6.60 9.35
N PRO A 178 -11.69 7.88 9.29
CA PRO A 178 -10.82 9.04 9.06
C PRO A 178 -9.85 9.29 10.22
N LEU A 179 -8.75 9.97 9.91
CA LEU A 179 -7.71 10.24 10.91
C LEU A 179 -8.18 11.22 12.01
N PHE A 180 -8.92 12.27 11.62
CA PHE A 180 -9.26 13.38 12.52
C PHE A 180 -10.63 13.21 13.15
N GLN A 181 -11.72 13.38 12.41
CA GLN A 181 -13.08 13.35 12.93
C GLN A 181 -13.85 12.15 12.37
N PRO A 182 -14.61 11.42 13.22
CA PRO A 182 -15.47 10.35 12.73
C PRO A 182 -16.61 10.91 11.88
N VAL A 183 -17.14 10.08 10.98
CA VAL A 183 -18.26 10.44 10.09
C VAL A 183 -19.58 10.06 10.73
N SER A 184 -20.57 10.96 10.68
CA SER A 184 -21.91 10.66 11.18
C SER A 184 -22.62 9.61 10.31
N SER A 185 -23.33 8.67 10.94
CA SER A 185 -24.20 7.72 10.23
C SER A 185 -25.40 8.40 9.54
N GLY A 186 -25.69 9.66 9.88
CA GLY A 186 -26.66 10.49 9.16
C GLY A 186 -26.13 11.03 7.83
N ASP A 187 -24.80 11.19 7.70
CA ASP A 187 -24.17 11.76 6.51
C ASP A 187 -23.73 10.67 5.51
N LYS A 188 -23.52 9.45 5.97
CA LYS A 188 -23.01 8.35 5.15
C LYS A 188 -23.62 7.01 5.55
N THR A 189 -23.92 6.16 4.56
CA THR A 189 -24.43 4.81 4.85
C THR A 189 -23.30 3.89 5.32
N TYR A 190 -23.64 2.87 6.08
CA TYR A 190 -22.71 1.83 6.54
C TYR A 190 -21.93 1.19 5.38
N THR A 191 -22.64 0.80 4.32
CA THR A 191 -22.02 0.14 3.15
C THR A 191 -21.04 1.05 2.45
N THR A 192 -21.40 2.33 2.27
CA THR A 192 -20.50 3.32 1.65
C THR A 192 -19.24 3.52 2.50
N PHE A 193 -19.41 3.71 3.81
CA PHE A 193 -18.28 3.90 4.71
C PHE A 193 -17.36 2.66 4.78
N LYS A 194 -17.95 1.45 4.86
CA LYS A 194 -17.19 0.20 4.83
C LYS A 194 -16.36 0.08 3.56
N GLY A 195 -16.96 0.36 2.40
CA GLY A 195 -16.25 0.32 1.11
C GLY A 195 -15.10 1.32 1.04
N GLU A 196 -15.30 2.56 1.51
CA GLU A 196 -14.23 3.55 1.58
C GLU A 196 -13.08 3.13 2.50
N TYR A 197 -13.42 2.59 3.67
CA TYR A 197 -12.39 2.11 4.59
C TYR A 197 -11.62 0.92 4.03
N LEU A 198 -12.29 -0.05 3.40
CA LEU A 198 -11.62 -1.18 2.76
C LEU A 198 -10.73 -0.73 1.59
N THR A 199 -11.17 0.26 0.81
CA THR A 199 -10.34 0.87 -0.24
C THR A 199 -9.09 1.49 0.36
N ARG A 200 -9.22 2.25 1.44
CA ARG A 200 -8.10 2.87 2.14
C ARG A 200 -7.14 1.83 2.72
N LEU A 201 -7.66 0.85 3.44
CA LEU A 201 -6.87 -0.22 4.05
C LEU A 201 -6.12 -1.04 3.01
N SER A 202 -6.78 -1.36 1.89
CA SER A 202 -6.14 -2.09 0.79
C SER A 202 -5.05 -1.29 0.09
N ASP A 203 -5.21 0.03 -0.06
CA ASP A 203 -4.16 0.91 -0.57
C ASP A 203 -2.95 0.95 0.40
N GLU A 204 -3.20 1.09 1.69
CA GLU A 204 -2.15 1.07 2.72
C GLU A 204 -1.37 -0.26 2.76
N ILE A 205 -2.04 -1.39 2.55
CA ILE A 205 -1.40 -2.70 2.44
C ILE A 205 -0.68 -2.84 1.09
N GLY A 206 -1.32 -2.42 0.00
CA GLY A 206 -0.77 -2.52 -1.34
C GLY A 206 0.55 -1.77 -1.52
N ARG A 207 0.66 -0.58 -0.92
CA ARG A 207 1.90 0.23 -0.93
C ARG A 207 3.13 -0.45 -0.32
N LEU A 208 2.95 -1.56 0.36
CA LEU A 208 4.07 -2.40 0.76
C LEU A 208 4.76 -3.07 -0.42
N PHE A 209 4.10 -3.17 -1.59
CA PHE A 209 4.48 -4.04 -2.72
C PHE A 209 4.65 -3.32 -4.06
N TYR A 210 4.29 -2.02 -4.16
CA TYR A 210 4.46 -1.23 -5.37
C TYR A 210 4.90 0.19 -5.07
N GLU A 211 5.61 0.79 -6.02
CA GLU A 211 5.99 2.22 -5.92
C GLU A 211 4.75 3.13 -5.93
N TYR A 212 4.77 4.12 -5.08
CA TYR A 212 3.75 5.16 -5.03
C TYR A 212 4.40 6.55 -4.90
N TYR A 213 3.67 7.60 -5.27
CA TYR A 213 4.15 8.96 -5.16
C TYR A 213 3.71 9.61 -3.86
N THR A 214 4.58 10.43 -3.25
CA THR A 214 4.24 11.17 -2.02
C THR A 214 3.06 12.12 -2.19
N SER A 215 2.78 12.58 -3.42
CA SER A 215 1.59 13.35 -3.77
C SER A 215 0.28 12.60 -3.56
N ASP A 216 0.30 11.28 -3.63
CA ASP A 216 -0.88 10.44 -3.50
C ASP A 216 -1.35 10.31 -2.03
N GLU A 217 -0.50 10.70 -1.08
CA GLU A 217 -0.86 10.72 0.36
C GLU A 217 -1.76 11.92 0.73
N ILE A 218 -1.64 13.03 0.01
CA ILE A 218 -2.35 14.29 0.33
C ILE A 218 -3.84 14.20 -0.01
N GLY A 219 -4.23 13.38 -0.99
CA GLY A 219 -5.62 13.21 -1.42
C GLY A 219 -6.49 12.32 -0.52
N SER A 220 -5.91 11.67 0.47
CA SER A 220 -6.58 10.67 1.32
C SER A 220 -6.94 11.18 2.72
N GLY A 221 -6.76 12.45 3.00
CA GLY A 221 -6.97 13.09 4.31
C GLY A 221 -8.24 13.93 4.45
N GLY A 222 -9.26 13.69 3.62
CA GLY A 222 -10.55 14.38 3.68
C GLY A 222 -11.58 13.63 4.51
#